data_f85e05e834715c8b5258d2de592cb40d
#
_entry.id   f85e05e834715c8b5258d2de592cb40d
#
_cell.length_a   1.000
_cell.length_b   1.000
_cell.length_c   1.000
_cell.angle_alpha   90.00
_cell.angle_beta   90.00
_cell.angle_gamma   90.00
#
_symmetry.space_group_name_H-M   'P 1'
#
loop_
_entity.id
_entity.type
_entity.pdbx_description
1 polymer ?
#
loop_
_entity_poly.entity_id
_entity_poly.type
_entity_poly.pdbx_seq_one_letter_code
_entity_poly.pdbx_strand_id
1 'polypeptide(L)'
;RGSGKTTLVESILYVKDYIKRKGDVENGTTVSDFDKEEIRRIFSINTSLIPVEHNDIKLNFLDTPGYFDFIGEVVSALRVSASAVLVLDATAGVEVGTEKAWKLLEERKLPRIIFVNKMDKGYVNYTKLLTELKEKFGKKIAPFCIPIGEKDEFKGFVNVVDMVGRVFD
;
A
#
# COMPACT_ATOMS: atom_id res chain seq x y z
N ARG A 1 0.43 9.60 -3.80
CA ARG A 1 -0.99 10.00 -3.92
C ARG A 1 -1.72 9.01 -4.81
N GLY A 2 -2.97 8.61 -4.45
CA GLY A 2 -3.79 7.74 -5.31
C GLY A 2 -3.24 6.32 -5.55
N SER A 3 -2.24 5.88 -4.79
CA SER A 3 -1.66 4.54 -4.92
C SER A 3 -2.54 3.41 -4.35
N GLY A 4 -3.62 3.74 -3.63
CA GLY A 4 -4.59 2.80 -3.09
C GLY A 4 -4.31 2.34 -1.65
N LYS A 5 -3.71 3.19 -0.80
CA LYS A 5 -3.49 2.89 0.64
C LYS A 5 -4.80 2.57 1.35
N THR A 6 -5.73 3.51 1.34
CA THR A 6 -7.07 3.37 1.93
C THR A 6 -7.82 2.17 1.35
N THR A 7 -7.75 1.96 0.03
CA THR A 7 -8.36 0.81 -0.64
C THR A 7 -7.76 -0.53 -0.18
N LEU A 8 -6.44 -0.56 0.10
CA LEU A 8 -5.78 -1.74 0.66
C LEU A 8 -6.29 -2.05 2.07
N VAL A 9 -6.41 -1.03 2.91
CA VAL A 9 -6.96 -1.18 4.27
C VAL A 9 -8.41 -1.67 4.23
N GLU A 10 -9.25 -1.08 3.39
CA GLU A 10 -10.63 -1.52 3.16
C GLU A 10 -10.69 -3.00 2.71
N SER A 11 -9.77 -3.39 1.83
CA SER A 11 -9.69 -4.79 1.38
C SER A 11 -9.31 -5.74 2.51
N ILE A 12 -8.39 -5.34 3.39
CA ILE A 12 -8.00 -6.13 4.57
C ILE A 12 -9.19 -6.28 5.52
N LEU A 13 -9.91 -5.19 5.81
CA LEU A 13 -11.10 -5.22 6.67
C LEU A 13 -12.18 -6.13 6.09
N TYR A 14 -12.40 -6.08 4.78
CA TYR A 14 -13.38 -6.92 4.10
C TYR A 14 -13.01 -8.40 4.13
N VAL A 15 -11.77 -8.75 3.78
CA VAL A 15 -11.29 -10.15 3.79
C VAL A 15 -11.26 -10.73 5.21
N LYS A 16 -11.16 -9.88 6.22
CA LYS A 16 -11.19 -10.26 7.64
C LYS A 16 -12.57 -10.19 8.29
N ASP A 17 -13.62 -9.99 7.51
CA ASP A 17 -15.02 -9.90 7.97
C ASP A 17 -15.30 -8.79 9.01
N TYR A 18 -14.43 -7.77 9.10
CA TYR A 18 -14.70 -6.58 9.93
C TYR A 18 -15.77 -5.69 9.33
N ILE A 19 -15.88 -5.69 8.00
CA ILE A 19 -16.90 -4.98 7.24
C ILE A 19 -17.58 -5.93 6.25
N LYS A 20 -18.90 -5.83 6.12
CA LYS A 20 -19.68 -6.69 5.20
C LYS A 20 -19.63 -6.24 3.75
N ARG A 21 -19.27 -5.01 3.51
CA ARG A 21 -19.13 -4.40 2.20
C ARG A 21 -17.86 -3.56 2.18
N LYS A 22 -17.03 -3.79 1.18
CA LYS A 22 -15.83 -2.99 0.96
C LYS A 22 -16.22 -1.55 0.63
N GLY A 23 -15.67 -0.60 1.37
CA GLY A 23 -15.84 0.83 1.10
C GLY A 23 -15.10 1.27 -0.15
N ASP A 24 -15.53 2.39 -0.69
CA ASP A 24 -14.97 3.01 -1.89
C ASP A 24 -14.66 4.49 -1.61
N VAL A 25 -13.45 4.91 -1.99
CA VAL A 25 -12.95 6.28 -1.71
C VAL A 25 -13.74 7.31 -2.51
N GLU A 26 -14.08 7.01 -3.77
CA GLU A 26 -14.79 7.95 -4.64
C GLU A 26 -16.23 8.17 -4.18
N ASN A 27 -16.84 7.13 -3.59
CA ASN A 27 -18.18 7.20 -3.02
C ASN A 27 -18.20 7.66 -1.54
N GLY A 28 -17.04 7.92 -0.92
CA GLY A 28 -16.94 8.36 0.46
C GLY A 28 -17.49 7.36 1.48
N THR A 29 -17.33 6.06 1.22
CA THR A 29 -17.91 4.98 2.04
C THR A 29 -16.85 4.16 2.78
N THR A 30 -15.60 4.62 2.80
CA THR A 30 -14.49 3.96 3.49
C THR A 30 -14.56 4.17 5.00
N VAL A 31 -14.00 3.24 5.75
CA VAL A 31 -13.93 3.32 7.22
C VAL A 31 -12.91 4.37 7.68
N SER A 32 -11.81 4.54 6.95
CA SER A 32 -10.72 5.44 7.32
C SER A 32 -11.00 6.91 7.01
N ASP A 33 -11.59 7.21 5.84
CA ASP A 33 -11.91 8.58 5.42
C ASP A 33 -13.35 8.93 5.85
N PHE A 34 -13.56 9.17 7.14
CA PHE A 34 -14.89 9.44 7.72
C PHE A 34 -15.17 10.94 7.94
N ASP A 35 -14.16 11.80 7.86
CA ASP A 35 -14.34 13.24 7.97
C ASP A 35 -15.03 13.80 6.73
N LYS A 36 -15.94 14.77 6.92
CA LYS A 36 -16.70 15.38 5.83
C LYS A 36 -15.81 16.04 4.77
N GLU A 37 -14.66 16.59 5.18
CA GLU A 37 -13.72 17.19 4.25
C GLU A 37 -12.96 16.14 3.46
N GLU A 38 -12.60 15.00 4.07
CA GLU A 38 -11.99 13.86 3.37
C GLU A 38 -12.92 13.30 2.30
N ILE A 39 -14.18 13.06 2.68
CA ILE A 39 -15.23 12.60 1.77
C ILE A 39 -15.44 13.60 0.61
N ARG A 40 -15.56 14.89 0.91
CA ARG A 40 -15.79 15.94 -0.08
C ARG A 40 -14.61 16.07 -1.06
N ARG A 41 -13.40 15.92 -0.56
CA ARG A 41 -12.16 16.08 -1.34
C ARG A 41 -11.66 14.80 -1.98
N ILE A 42 -12.24 13.65 -1.60
CA ILE A 42 -11.87 12.31 -2.09
C ILE A 42 -10.38 12.00 -1.81
N PHE A 43 -9.91 12.37 -0.63
CA PHE A 43 -8.57 12.00 -0.13
C PHE A 43 -8.44 12.15 1.39
N SER A 44 -7.58 11.34 2.00
CA SER A 44 -7.29 11.36 3.43
C SER A 44 -6.54 12.62 3.84
N ILE A 45 -6.95 13.23 4.94
CA ILE A 45 -6.34 14.41 5.57
C ILE A 45 -5.68 14.01 6.89
N ASN A 46 -6.36 13.17 7.67
CA ASN A 46 -5.92 12.69 8.98
C ASN A 46 -5.39 11.25 8.89
N THR A 47 -4.64 10.85 9.90
CA THR A 47 -4.24 9.45 10.07
C THR A 47 -5.36 8.69 10.78
N SER A 48 -5.82 7.60 10.19
CA SER A 48 -6.83 6.71 10.77
C SER A 48 -6.19 5.46 11.37
N LEU A 49 -6.58 5.12 12.61
CA LEU A 49 -6.15 3.91 13.31
C LEU A 49 -7.16 2.79 13.08
N ILE A 50 -6.70 1.69 12.49
CA ILE A 50 -7.55 0.56 12.12
C ILE A 50 -6.97 -0.73 12.71
N PRO A 51 -7.58 -1.25 13.79
CA PRO A 51 -7.15 -2.50 14.40
C PRO A 51 -7.70 -3.70 13.63
N VAL A 52 -6.85 -4.70 13.40
CA VAL A 52 -7.22 -5.97 12.77
C VAL A 52 -6.53 -7.11 13.51
N GLU A 53 -7.23 -8.20 13.77
CA GLU A 53 -6.65 -9.41 14.34
C GLU A 53 -6.38 -10.46 13.26
N HIS A 54 -5.20 -11.05 13.31
CA HIS A 54 -4.80 -12.12 12.41
C HIS A 54 -3.87 -13.10 13.11
N ASN A 55 -4.26 -14.38 13.15
CA ASN A 55 -3.48 -15.46 13.82
C ASN A 55 -3.03 -15.08 15.24
N ASP A 56 -3.98 -14.65 16.06
CA ASP A 56 -3.76 -14.21 17.46
C ASP A 56 -2.85 -12.99 17.62
N ILE A 57 -2.55 -12.30 16.53
CA ILE A 57 -1.78 -11.07 16.52
C ILE A 57 -2.70 -9.89 16.22
N LYS A 58 -2.68 -8.88 17.08
CA LYS A 58 -3.36 -7.61 16.83
C LYS A 58 -2.45 -6.69 16.02
N LEU A 59 -2.88 -6.38 14.80
CA LEU A 59 -2.24 -5.42 13.91
C LEU A 59 -2.99 -4.10 13.99
N ASN A 60 -2.30 -3.02 14.27
CA ASN A 60 -2.85 -1.66 14.24
C ASN A 60 -2.34 -0.96 12.98
N PHE A 61 -3.18 -0.88 11.95
CA PHE A 61 -2.85 -0.15 10.74
C PHE A 61 -3.08 1.35 10.97
N LEU A 62 -2.10 2.15 10.58
CA LEU A 62 -2.18 3.61 10.52
C LEU A 62 -2.28 4.00 9.05
N ASP A 63 -3.51 4.22 8.56
CA ASP A 63 -3.72 4.73 7.20
C ASP A 63 -3.42 6.23 7.19
N THR A 64 -2.41 6.62 6.43
CA THR A 64 -1.87 7.97 6.44
C THR A 64 -2.20 8.72 5.15
N PRO A 65 -2.37 10.05 5.21
CA PRO A 65 -2.55 10.87 4.01
C PRO A 65 -1.46 10.69 2.97
N GLY A 66 -1.82 10.79 1.70
CA GLY A 66 -0.89 10.67 0.58
C GLY A 66 -0.39 12.01 0.02
N TYR A 67 -0.93 13.13 0.46
CA TYR A 67 -0.50 14.46 0.06
C TYR A 67 0.59 15.02 0.96
N PHE A 68 1.55 15.73 0.37
CA PHE A 68 2.67 16.32 1.11
C PHE A 68 2.28 17.40 2.11
N ASP A 69 1.18 18.07 1.86
CA ASP A 69 0.62 19.08 2.76
C ASP A 69 0.34 18.49 4.15
N PHE A 70 0.09 17.19 4.23
CA PHE A 70 -0.17 16.46 5.47
C PHE A 70 1.00 15.57 5.93
N ILE A 71 2.22 15.90 5.55
CA ILE A 71 3.41 15.12 5.92
C ILE A 71 3.59 14.97 7.43
N GLY A 72 3.08 15.92 8.22
CA GLY A 72 3.07 15.85 9.68
C GLY A 72 2.35 14.61 10.21
N GLU A 73 1.24 14.23 9.58
CA GLU A 73 0.49 13.00 9.90
C GLU A 73 1.35 11.76 9.68
N VAL A 74 2.02 11.69 8.51
CA VAL A 74 2.94 10.58 8.19
C VAL A 74 4.07 10.49 9.21
N VAL A 75 4.71 11.62 9.53
CA VAL A 75 5.81 11.67 10.50
C VAL A 75 5.35 11.23 11.89
N SER A 76 4.14 11.64 12.31
CA SER A 76 3.56 11.25 13.59
C SER A 76 3.25 9.75 13.65
N ALA A 77 2.64 9.21 12.61
CA ALA A 77 2.37 7.78 12.47
C ALA A 77 3.66 6.95 12.51
N LEU A 78 4.70 7.37 11.79
CA LEU A 78 5.98 6.66 11.77
C LEU A 78 6.72 6.66 13.11
N ARG A 79 6.41 7.57 14.03
CA ARG A 79 7.00 7.59 15.38
C ARG A 79 6.55 6.43 16.25
N VAL A 80 5.36 5.92 16.02
CA VAL A 80 4.73 4.88 16.82
C VAL A 80 4.65 3.54 16.08
N SER A 81 5.02 3.51 14.80
CA SER A 81 4.95 2.31 13.97
C SER A 81 6.17 1.41 14.18
N ALA A 82 5.95 0.10 14.23
CA ALA A 82 6.99 -0.92 14.26
C ALA A 82 7.53 -1.24 12.84
N SER A 83 6.73 -1.02 11.81
CA SER A 83 7.06 -1.27 10.40
C SER A 83 6.18 -0.43 9.48
N ALA A 84 6.47 -0.42 8.19
CA ALA A 84 5.67 0.30 7.21
C ALA A 84 5.41 -0.51 5.94
N VAL A 85 4.24 -0.29 5.35
CA VAL A 85 3.88 -0.74 4.01
C VAL A 85 3.89 0.47 3.08
N LEU A 86 4.81 0.51 2.15
CA LEU A 86 4.90 1.55 1.14
C LEU A 86 4.09 1.12 -0.08
N VAL A 87 2.91 1.69 -0.26
CA VAL A 87 2.00 1.36 -1.37
C VAL A 87 2.39 2.15 -2.61
N LEU A 88 2.75 1.44 -3.67
CA LEU A 88 3.19 1.99 -4.95
C LEU A 88 2.17 1.67 -6.05
N ASP A 89 1.88 2.64 -6.89
CA ASP A 89 1.08 2.46 -8.10
C ASP A 89 1.99 1.93 -9.22
N ALA A 90 1.74 0.72 -9.68
CA ALA A 90 2.55 0.08 -10.72
C ALA A 90 2.57 0.85 -12.05
N THR A 91 1.53 1.63 -12.32
CA THR A 91 1.41 2.42 -13.55
C THR A 91 2.24 3.71 -13.51
N ALA A 92 2.42 4.28 -12.31
CA ALA A 92 3.16 5.52 -12.09
C ALA A 92 4.66 5.28 -11.83
N GLY A 93 5.04 4.07 -11.37
CA GLY A 93 6.41 3.77 -10.98
C GLY A 93 6.85 4.49 -9.71
N VAL A 94 8.14 4.83 -9.61
CA VAL A 94 8.71 5.50 -8.45
C VAL A 94 8.52 7.01 -8.55
N GLU A 95 7.49 7.52 -7.89
CA GLU A 95 7.21 8.96 -7.80
C GLU A 95 8.05 9.65 -6.71
N VAL A 96 8.13 10.99 -6.76
CA VAL A 96 8.78 11.82 -5.73
C VAL A 96 8.24 11.52 -4.31
N GLY A 97 6.93 11.22 -4.21
CA GLY A 97 6.30 10.80 -2.96
C GLY A 97 6.86 9.50 -2.40
N THR A 98 7.13 8.56 -3.27
CA THR A 98 7.74 7.27 -2.92
C THR A 98 9.17 7.47 -2.41
N GLU A 99 9.97 8.29 -3.08
CA GLU A 99 11.35 8.59 -2.67
C GLU A 99 11.40 9.29 -1.31
N LYS A 100 10.53 10.27 -1.08
CA LYS A 100 10.45 10.98 0.22
C LYS A 100 10.01 10.04 1.35
N ALA A 101 8.99 9.21 1.12
CA ALA A 101 8.55 8.23 2.11
C ALA A 101 9.66 7.22 2.40
N TRP A 102 10.35 6.73 1.38
CA TRP A 102 11.50 5.84 1.54
C TRP A 102 12.59 6.47 2.42
N LYS A 103 12.98 7.72 2.15
CA LYS A 103 13.96 8.45 2.95
C LYS A 103 13.58 8.57 4.42
N LEU A 104 12.31 8.92 4.71
CA LEU A 104 11.79 8.97 6.08
C LEU A 104 11.89 7.62 6.79
N LEU A 105 11.59 6.53 6.08
CA LEU A 105 11.70 5.18 6.61
C LEU A 105 13.16 4.76 6.85
N GLU A 106 14.09 5.18 5.97
CA GLU A 106 15.53 4.93 6.16
C GLU A 106 16.09 5.68 7.37
N GLU A 107 15.82 6.96 7.49
CA GLU A 107 16.25 7.81 8.62
C GLU A 107 15.80 7.21 9.96
N ARG A 108 14.62 6.58 9.99
CA ARG A 108 14.06 5.93 11.19
C ARG A 108 14.45 4.46 11.32
N LYS A 109 15.16 3.88 10.36
CA LYS A 109 15.55 2.45 10.31
C LYS A 109 14.34 1.52 10.45
N LEU A 110 13.16 1.93 9.97
CA LEU A 110 11.95 1.13 10.04
C LEU A 110 11.99 -0.02 9.02
N PRO A 111 11.67 -1.25 9.45
CA PRO A 111 11.37 -2.35 8.53
C PRO A 111 10.23 -1.96 7.60
N ARG A 112 10.33 -2.35 6.33
CA ARG A 112 9.37 -1.93 5.33
C ARG A 112 9.17 -2.97 4.25
N ILE A 113 7.95 -3.00 3.71
CA ILE A 113 7.57 -3.77 2.53
C ILE A 113 7.04 -2.79 1.49
N ILE A 114 7.37 -3.01 0.22
CA ILE A 114 6.74 -2.31 -0.90
C ILE A 114 5.58 -3.17 -1.38
N PHE A 115 4.37 -2.62 -1.33
CA PHE A 115 3.18 -3.22 -1.91
C PHE A 115 2.92 -2.56 -3.27
N VAL A 116 3.11 -3.33 -4.33
CA VAL A 116 2.88 -2.87 -5.71
C VAL A 116 1.42 -3.12 -6.06
N ASN A 117 0.68 -2.03 -6.22
CA ASN A 117 -0.76 -2.04 -6.52
C ASN A 117 -1.04 -1.75 -7.99
N LYS A 118 -2.24 -2.05 -8.46
CA LYS A 118 -2.74 -1.83 -9.83
C LYS A 118 -1.96 -2.59 -10.90
N MET A 119 -1.52 -3.80 -10.58
CA MET A 119 -0.80 -4.69 -11.50
C MET A 119 -1.64 -5.15 -12.69
N ASP A 120 -2.96 -5.03 -12.58
CA ASP A 120 -3.97 -5.34 -13.59
C ASP A 120 -4.07 -4.29 -14.72
N LYS A 121 -3.42 -3.14 -14.58
CA LYS A 121 -3.54 -2.06 -15.56
C LYS A 121 -2.62 -2.27 -16.79
N GLY A 122 -3.14 -1.91 -17.98
CA GLY A 122 -2.52 -2.19 -19.28
C GLY A 122 -1.12 -1.62 -19.56
N TYR A 123 -0.64 -0.71 -18.72
CA TYR A 123 0.69 -0.05 -18.89
C TYR A 123 1.76 -0.60 -17.95
N VAL A 124 1.43 -1.59 -17.13
CA VAL A 124 2.35 -2.15 -16.14
C VAL A 124 3.38 -3.05 -16.82
N ASN A 125 4.64 -2.88 -16.42
CA ASN A 125 5.74 -3.80 -16.75
C ASN A 125 6.52 -4.07 -15.45
N TYR A 126 6.36 -5.26 -14.90
CA TYR A 126 6.96 -5.67 -13.64
C TYR A 126 8.49 -5.63 -13.67
N THR A 127 9.11 -6.13 -14.73
CA THR A 127 10.58 -6.18 -14.84
C THR A 127 11.19 -4.77 -14.85
N LYS A 128 10.58 -3.86 -15.60
CA LYS A 128 11.00 -2.45 -15.64
C LYS A 128 10.85 -1.79 -14.27
N LEU A 129 9.72 -1.99 -13.61
CA LEU A 129 9.46 -1.44 -12.29
C LEU A 129 10.44 -1.98 -11.23
N LEU A 130 10.72 -3.29 -11.25
CA LEU A 130 11.70 -3.90 -10.34
C LEU A 130 13.11 -3.33 -10.56
N THR A 131 13.49 -3.10 -11.82
CA THR A 131 14.77 -2.47 -12.16
C THR A 131 14.84 -1.04 -11.62
N GLU A 132 13.82 -0.23 -11.85
CA GLU A 132 13.71 1.13 -11.33
C GLU A 132 13.80 1.17 -9.79
N LEU A 133 13.09 0.28 -9.10
CA LEU A 133 13.16 0.15 -7.64
C LEU A 133 14.57 -0.18 -7.15
N LYS A 134 15.28 -1.08 -7.84
CA LYS A 134 16.66 -1.43 -7.51
C LYS A 134 17.64 -0.29 -7.78
N GLU A 135 17.44 0.46 -8.84
CA GLU A 135 18.27 1.64 -9.17
C GLU A 135 18.09 2.75 -8.14
N LYS A 136 16.84 3.01 -7.72
CA LYS A 136 16.50 4.08 -6.78
C LYS A 136 16.81 3.74 -5.32
N PHE A 137 16.54 2.50 -4.89
CA PHE A 137 16.59 2.09 -3.48
C PHE A 137 17.67 1.05 -3.18
N GLY A 138 18.41 0.65 -4.20
CA GLY A 138 19.59 -0.20 -4.08
C GLY A 138 19.29 -1.69 -4.04
N LYS A 139 20.37 -2.46 -3.86
CA LYS A 139 20.36 -3.93 -3.94
C LYS A 139 19.55 -4.64 -2.85
N LYS A 140 19.07 -3.91 -1.85
CA LYS A 140 18.23 -4.44 -0.77
C LYS A 140 16.79 -4.77 -1.23
N ILE A 141 16.41 -4.29 -2.42
CA ILE A 141 15.11 -4.60 -3.01
C ILE A 141 15.13 -6.04 -3.52
N ALA A 142 14.33 -6.88 -2.88
CA ALA A 142 14.13 -8.27 -3.28
C ALA A 142 12.63 -8.55 -3.44
N PRO A 143 12.19 -9.18 -4.54
CA PRO A 143 10.78 -9.55 -4.70
C PRO A 143 10.40 -10.64 -3.69
N PHE A 144 9.34 -10.39 -2.94
CA PHE A 144 8.68 -11.38 -2.09
C PHE A 144 7.62 -12.16 -2.88
N CYS A 145 6.93 -11.46 -3.78
CA CYS A 145 6.00 -12.04 -4.73
C CYS A 145 6.39 -11.66 -6.16
N ILE A 146 6.28 -12.62 -7.06
CA ILE A 146 6.48 -12.42 -8.51
C ILE A 146 5.13 -12.62 -9.20
N PRO A 147 4.66 -11.69 -10.05
CA PRO A 147 3.37 -11.83 -10.73
C PRO A 147 3.38 -13.00 -11.71
N ILE A 148 2.22 -13.64 -11.86
CA ILE A 148 1.92 -14.61 -12.91
C ILE A 148 1.10 -13.91 -13.97
N GLY A 149 1.70 -13.66 -15.12
CA GLY A 149 1.13 -12.83 -16.18
C GLY A 149 1.31 -11.34 -15.91
N GLU A 150 1.00 -10.54 -16.91
CA GLU A 150 1.06 -9.07 -16.86
C GLU A 150 -0.23 -8.49 -17.46
N LYS A 151 -0.61 -7.28 -17.05
CA LYS A 151 -1.76 -6.53 -17.58
C LYS A 151 -3.07 -7.32 -17.41
N ASP A 152 -3.83 -7.46 -18.51
CA ASP A 152 -5.10 -8.20 -18.53
C ASP A 152 -4.90 -9.71 -18.28
N GLU A 153 -3.66 -10.21 -18.40
CA GLU A 153 -3.29 -11.58 -18.09
C GLU A 153 -2.71 -11.76 -16.67
N PHE A 154 -2.78 -10.73 -15.82
CA PHE A 154 -2.37 -10.84 -14.42
C PHE A 154 -3.33 -11.79 -13.68
N LYS A 155 -2.89 -13.03 -13.47
CA LYS A 155 -3.73 -14.14 -12.95
C LYS A 155 -3.37 -14.55 -11.53
N GLY A 156 -2.29 -14.00 -10.97
CA GLY A 156 -1.84 -14.43 -9.66
C GLY A 156 -0.40 -14.03 -9.35
N PHE A 157 0.17 -14.69 -8.38
CA PHE A 157 1.56 -14.45 -8.00
C PHE A 157 2.23 -15.72 -7.45
N VAL A 158 3.55 -15.76 -7.53
CA VAL A 158 4.39 -16.75 -6.84
C VAL A 158 4.96 -16.11 -5.59
N ASN A 159 4.70 -16.70 -4.42
CA ASN A 159 5.42 -16.38 -3.19
C ASN A 159 6.81 -17.01 -3.26
N VAL A 160 7.85 -16.19 -3.29
CA VAL A 160 9.24 -16.66 -3.48
C VAL A 160 9.78 -17.35 -2.22
N VAL A 161 9.27 -17.00 -1.05
CA VAL A 161 9.72 -17.59 0.24
C VAL A 161 9.19 -19.02 0.39
N ASP A 162 7.90 -19.19 0.13
CA ASP A 162 7.23 -20.50 0.28
C ASP A 162 7.30 -21.34 -1.00
N MET A 163 7.77 -20.76 -2.11
CA MET A 163 7.79 -21.37 -3.44
C MET A 163 6.40 -21.89 -3.89
N VAL A 164 5.37 -21.13 -3.57
CA VAL A 164 3.97 -21.48 -3.87
C VAL A 164 3.36 -20.45 -4.80
N GLY A 165 2.80 -20.90 -5.92
CA GLY A 165 1.97 -20.10 -6.81
C GLY A 165 0.53 -20.02 -6.31
N ARG A 166 -0.06 -18.81 -6.38
CA ARG A 166 -1.48 -18.57 -6.12
C ARG A 166 -2.10 -17.90 -7.33
N VAL A 167 -3.16 -18.49 -7.84
CA VAL A 167 -3.94 -17.94 -8.97
C VAL A 167 -5.23 -17.36 -8.41
N PHE A 168 -5.66 -16.24 -8.95
CA PHE A 168 -6.93 -15.62 -8.62
C PHE A 168 -8.07 -16.36 -9.33
N ASP A 169 -9.22 -16.48 -8.66
CA ASP A 169 -10.47 -17.01 -9.21
C ASP A 169 -11.17 -15.96 -10.08
#